data_aa4a8b6f227a2c05f2f76d9001c61c37
#
_entry.id   aa4a8b6f227a2c05f2f76d9001c61c37
#
_cell.length_a   1.000
_cell.length_b   1.000
_cell.length_c   1.000
_cell.angle_alpha   90.00
_cell.angle_beta   90.00
_cell.angle_gamma   90.00
#
_symmetry.space_group_name_H-M   'P 1'
#
loop_
_entity.id
_entity.type
_entity.pdbx_description
1 polymer ?
#
loop_
_entity_poly.entity_id
_entity_poly.type
_entity_poly.pdbx_seq_one_letter_code
_entity_poly.pdbx_strand_id
1 'polypeptide(L)'
;MFNYNCNQCTSNQGSRPDVRNADHGNPDEFETLQNARRDLIGEIDAIIQYDGHLHSTDNLIAKQTWENIRNEELVHVGELLGLLYWLAPYQKEFVERGLNEFNERLSRR
;
A
#
# COMPACT_ATOMS: atom_id res chain seq x y z
N MET A 1 12.69 -5.76 -3.99
CA MET A 1 11.98 -4.80 -3.16
C MET A 1 12.76 -3.51 -3.04
N PHE A 2 12.11 -2.41 -3.00
CA PHE A 2 12.76 -1.11 -3.03
C PHE A 2 13.54 -0.82 -1.77
N ASN A 3 14.77 -0.43 -1.96
CA ASN A 3 15.59 0.00 -0.86
C ASN A 3 15.39 1.51 -0.70
N TYR A 4 14.62 1.92 0.32
CA TYR A 4 14.22 3.26 0.48
C TYR A 4 14.89 3.84 1.64
N ASN A 5 15.65 4.81 1.37
CA ASN A 5 16.33 5.55 2.40
C ASN A 5 15.42 6.69 2.85
N CYS A 6 14.75 6.48 3.93
CA CYS A 6 13.84 7.47 4.44
C CYS A 6 14.54 8.39 5.42
N ASN A 7 15.42 9.24 4.90
CA ASN A 7 16.08 10.22 5.75
C ASN A 7 15.11 11.22 6.35
N GLN A 8 13.95 11.37 5.74
CA GLN A 8 12.95 12.33 6.20
C GLN A 8 12.05 11.77 7.29
N CYS A 9 12.01 10.48 7.46
CA CYS A 9 11.18 9.86 8.48
C CYS A 9 11.67 10.15 9.89
N THR A 10 12.93 10.51 10.05
CA THR A 10 13.52 10.79 11.35
C THR A 10 13.57 12.24 11.72
N SER A 11 13.25 13.12 10.80
CA SER A 11 13.50 14.55 10.98
C SER A 11 12.41 15.30 11.69
N ASN A 12 11.27 14.70 11.90
CA ASN A 12 10.12 15.45 12.37
C ASN A 12 9.56 14.88 13.67
N GLN A 13 10.37 14.95 14.70
CA GLN A 13 9.95 14.37 15.97
C GLN A 13 9.25 15.32 16.91
N GLY A 14 9.31 16.61 16.64
CA GLY A 14 8.85 17.60 17.60
C GLY A 14 7.47 18.15 17.37
N SER A 15 7.01 18.21 16.16
CA SER A 15 5.69 18.76 15.88
C SER A 15 5.03 17.94 14.80
N ARG A 16 3.97 17.29 15.18
CA ARG A 16 3.16 16.58 14.22
C ARG A 16 2.14 17.53 13.64
N PRO A 17 2.15 17.75 12.35
CA PRO A 17 1.05 18.47 11.74
C PRO A 17 -0.22 17.66 11.91
N ASP A 18 -1.34 18.33 11.90
CA ASP A 18 -2.63 17.65 11.97
C ASP A 18 -2.79 16.80 10.71
N VAL A 19 -2.69 15.49 10.88
CA VAL A 19 -2.75 14.55 9.75
C VAL A 19 -4.08 14.57 9.01
N ARG A 20 -5.12 15.09 9.62
CA ARG A 20 -6.41 15.22 8.96
C ARG A 20 -6.39 16.27 7.86
N ASN A 21 -5.44 17.18 7.94
CA ASN A 21 -5.25 18.23 6.94
C ASN A 21 -3.94 18.09 6.19
N ALA A 22 -3.33 16.91 6.25
CA ALA A 22 -2.05 16.63 5.64
C ALA A 22 -2.17 16.38 4.15
N ASP A 23 -2.87 17.23 3.46
CA ASP A 23 -3.10 17.02 2.06
C ASP A 23 -2.22 17.91 1.20
N HIS A 24 -2.13 19.16 1.51
CA HIS A 24 -1.58 20.08 0.52
C HIS A 24 -0.68 21.17 1.05
N GLY A 25 -0.69 21.40 2.34
CA GLY A 25 0.00 22.56 2.89
C GLY A 25 1.44 22.31 3.29
N ASN A 26 1.82 21.07 3.53
CA ASN A 26 3.13 20.72 4.04
C ASN A 26 3.87 19.85 3.03
N PRO A 27 5.00 20.32 2.46
CA PRO A 27 5.74 19.52 1.47
C PRO A 27 6.18 18.15 2.00
N ASP A 28 6.56 18.07 3.28
CA ASP A 28 6.98 16.80 3.87
C ASP A 28 5.83 15.79 3.91
N GLU A 29 4.65 16.27 4.26
CA GLU A 29 3.47 15.42 4.27
C GLU A 29 3.09 14.98 2.86
N PHE A 30 3.21 15.86 1.90
CA PHE A 30 2.96 15.52 0.51
C PHE A 30 3.92 14.44 0.04
N GLU A 31 5.22 14.59 0.31
CA GLU A 31 6.21 13.60 -0.09
C GLU A 31 5.98 12.26 0.60
N THR A 32 5.67 12.29 1.88
CA THR A 32 5.37 11.06 2.64
C THR A 32 4.18 10.32 2.01
N LEU A 33 3.14 11.04 1.66
CA LEU A 33 1.97 10.46 1.01
C LEU A 33 2.32 9.83 -0.33
N GLN A 34 3.11 10.54 -1.15
CA GLN A 34 3.51 10.01 -2.45
C GLN A 34 4.41 8.78 -2.30
N ASN A 35 5.30 8.80 -1.32
CA ASN A 35 6.16 7.65 -1.05
C ASN A 35 5.35 6.43 -0.64
N ALA A 36 4.36 6.61 0.21
CA ALA A 36 3.48 5.51 0.60
C ALA A 36 2.71 4.95 -0.60
N ARG A 37 2.25 5.82 -1.50
CA ARG A 37 1.58 5.38 -2.72
C ARG A 37 2.51 4.59 -3.63
N ARG A 38 3.75 5.05 -3.78
CA ARG A 38 4.75 4.32 -4.58
C ARG A 38 5.07 2.96 -3.97
N ASP A 39 5.14 2.89 -2.65
CA ASP A 39 5.36 1.63 -1.97
C ASP A 39 4.23 0.65 -2.25
N LEU A 40 3.00 1.13 -2.25
CA LEU A 40 1.85 0.29 -2.56
C LEU A 40 1.92 -0.26 -3.98
N ILE A 41 2.31 0.59 -4.95
CA ILE A 41 2.54 0.14 -6.32
C ILE A 41 3.62 -0.95 -6.34
N GLY A 42 4.70 -0.76 -5.59
CA GLY A 42 5.78 -1.73 -5.51
C GLY A 42 5.34 -3.07 -4.93
N GLU A 43 4.48 -3.07 -3.93
CA GLU A 43 3.96 -4.31 -3.36
C GLU A 43 3.05 -5.04 -4.36
N ILE A 44 2.20 -4.31 -5.06
CA ILE A 44 1.35 -4.91 -6.09
C ILE A 44 2.21 -5.49 -7.22
N ASP A 45 3.24 -4.78 -7.63
CA ASP A 45 4.17 -5.26 -8.65
C ASP A 45 4.87 -6.55 -8.20
N ALA A 46 5.30 -6.61 -6.96
CA ALA A 46 5.91 -7.81 -6.38
C ALA A 46 4.93 -8.99 -6.38
N ILE A 47 3.67 -8.75 -6.03
CA ILE A 47 2.63 -9.80 -6.04
C ILE A 47 2.48 -10.36 -7.46
N ILE A 48 2.44 -9.49 -8.46
CA ILE A 48 2.34 -9.92 -9.87
C ILE A 48 3.53 -10.81 -10.22
N GLN A 49 4.71 -10.41 -9.81
CA GLN A 49 5.94 -11.17 -10.08
C GLN A 49 5.88 -12.57 -9.45
N TYR A 50 5.53 -12.66 -8.18
CA TYR A 50 5.50 -13.94 -7.48
C TYR A 50 4.36 -14.83 -7.97
N ASP A 51 3.20 -14.27 -8.30
CA ASP A 51 2.12 -15.03 -8.92
C ASP A 51 2.57 -15.63 -10.25
N GLY A 52 3.33 -14.88 -11.04
CA GLY A 52 3.91 -15.39 -12.28
C GLY A 52 4.86 -16.56 -12.03
N HIS A 53 5.73 -16.44 -11.04
CA HIS A 53 6.64 -17.51 -10.66
C HIS A 53 5.88 -18.76 -10.22
N LEU A 54 4.85 -18.58 -9.41
CA LEU A 54 4.03 -19.69 -8.92
C LEU A 54 3.34 -20.43 -10.06
N HIS A 55 2.89 -19.68 -11.05
CA HIS A 55 2.22 -20.26 -12.20
C HIS A 55 3.16 -21.06 -13.10
N SER A 56 4.44 -20.71 -13.13
CA SER A 56 5.38 -21.25 -14.11
C SER A 56 6.31 -22.33 -13.58
N THR A 57 6.29 -22.64 -12.28
CA THR A 57 7.20 -23.63 -11.71
C THR A 57 6.49 -24.89 -11.25
N ASP A 58 7.17 -26.03 -11.39
CA ASP A 58 6.74 -27.30 -10.79
C ASP A 58 7.55 -27.66 -9.55
N ASN A 59 8.51 -26.84 -9.19
CA ASN A 59 9.37 -27.09 -8.03
C ASN A 59 8.60 -26.78 -6.75
N LEU A 60 8.35 -27.78 -5.92
CA LEU A 60 7.54 -27.63 -4.73
C LEU A 60 8.13 -26.66 -3.70
N ILE A 61 9.45 -26.72 -3.54
CA ILE A 61 10.12 -25.83 -2.56
C ILE A 61 10.04 -24.37 -3.04
N ALA A 62 10.24 -24.16 -4.32
CA ALA A 62 10.11 -22.83 -4.90
C ALA A 62 8.67 -22.31 -4.75
N LYS A 63 7.68 -23.15 -5.00
CA LYS A 63 6.28 -22.78 -4.83
C LYS A 63 5.99 -22.34 -3.40
N GLN A 64 6.38 -23.14 -2.43
CA GLN A 64 6.15 -22.81 -1.02
C GLN A 64 6.83 -21.49 -0.64
N THR A 65 8.08 -21.33 -1.07
CA THR A 65 8.83 -20.13 -0.76
C THR A 65 8.19 -18.88 -1.36
N TRP A 66 7.86 -18.93 -2.65
CA TRP A 66 7.27 -17.78 -3.34
C TRP A 66 5.86 -17.49 -2.84
N GLU A 67 5.09 -18.52 -2.50
CA GLU A 67 3.76 -18.33 -1.93
C GLU A 67 3.84 -17.60 -0.58
N ASN A 68 4.76 -17.99 0.28
CA ASN A 68 4.96 -17.32 1.55
C ASN A 68 5.36 -15.86 1.36
N ILE A 69 6.28 -15.60 0.45
CA ILE A 69 6.72 -14.23 0.17
C ILE A 69 5.55 -13.40 -0.39
N ARG A 70 4.81 -13.97 -1.36
CA ARG A 70 3.64 -13.29 -1.93
C ARG A 70 2.61 -12.93 -0.85
N ASN A 71 2.36 -13.84 0.08
CA ASN A 71 1.41 -13.59 1.15
C ASN A 71 1.88 -12.47 2.08
N GLU A 72 3.19 -12.38 2.33
CA GLU A 72 3.75 -11.26 3.08
C GLU A 72 3.56 -9.93 2.34
N GLU A 73 3.69 -9.93 1.03
CA GLU A 73 3.44 -8.73 0.24
C GLU A 73 1.97 -8.28 0.35
N LEU A 74 1.03 -9.22 0.45
CA LEU A 74 -0.37 -8.89 0.68
C LEU A 74 -0.59 -8.25 2.06
N VAL A 75 0.14 -8.72 3.07
CA VAL A 75 0.11 -8.10 4.40
C VAL A 75 0.62 -6.65 4.30
N HIS A 76 1.71 -6.45 3.55
CA HIS A 76 2.25 -5.10 3.35
C HIS A 76 1.25 -4.18 2.65
N VAL A 77 0.48 -4.69 1.71
CA VAL A 77 -0.60 -3.92 1.08
C VAL A 77 -1.55 -3.38 2.13
N GLY A 78 -1.96 -4.22 3.08
CA GLY A 78 -2.84 -3.80 4.16
C GLY A 78 -2.21 -2.72 5.04
N GLU A 79 -0.95 -2.91 5.41
CA GLU A 79 -0.24 -1.92 6.24
C GLU A 79 -0.11 -0.57 5.52
N LEU A 80 0.21 -0.61 4.22
CA LEU A 80 0.35 0.62 3.45
C LEU A 80 -0.99 1.32 3.24
N LEU A 81 -2.06 0.57 3.05
CA LEU A 81 -3.40 1.17 2.99
C LEU A 81 -3.74 1.87 4.31
N GLY A 82 -3.41 1.24 5.44
CA GLY A 82 -3.59 1.87 6.73
C GLY A 82 -2.82 3.18 6.86
N LEU A 83 -1.57 3.17 6.43
CA LEU A 83 -0.75 4.38 6.45
C LEU A 83 -1.34 5.47 5.54
N LEU A 84 -1.77 5.11 4.33
CA LEU A 84 -2.36 6.05 3.40
C LEU A 84 -3.62 6.70 3.98
N TYR A 85 -4.47 5.92 4.62
CA TYR A 85 -5.72 6.43 5.18
C TYR A 85 -5.47 7.30 6.40
N TRP A 86 -4.40 7.00 7.15
CA TRP A 86 -4.01 7.82 8.27
C TRP A 86 -3.43 9.17 7.81
N LEU A 87 -2.62 9.14 6.75
CA LEU A 87 -2.03 10.36 6.18
C LEU A 87 -3.06 11.22 5.47
N ALA A 88 -4.01 10.62 4.79
CA ALA A 88 -5.01 11.32 3.99
C ALA A 88 -6.40 10.72 4.20
N PRO A 89 -7.06 11.07 5.30
CA PRO A 89 -8.37 10.49 5.64
C PRO A 89 -9.43 10.65 4.55
N TYR A 90 -9.38 11.72 3.77
CA TYR A 90 -10.33 11.92 2.67
C TYR A 90 -10.24 10.78 1.64
N GLN A 91 -9.06 10.21 1.48
CA GLN A 91 -8.83 9.13 0.53
C GLN A 91 -9.61 7.89 0.92
N LYS A 92 -9.68 7.60 2.22
CA LYS A 92 -10.44 6.46 2.73
C LYS A 92 -11.91 6.58 2.35
N GLU A 93 -12.48 7.76 2.49
CA GLU A 93 -13.89 7.98 2.17
C GLU A 93 -14.21 7.67 0.71
N PHE A 94 -13.36 8.12 -0.21
CA PHE A 94 -13.55 7.83 -1.62
C PHE A 94 -13.35 6.36 -1.95
N VAL A 95 -12.35 5.73 -1.35
CA VAL A 95 -12.10 4.29 -1.57
C VAL A 95 -13.28 3.47 -1.05
N GLU A 96 -13.80 3.79 0.13
CA GLU A 96 -14.96 3.09 0.68
C GLU A 96 -16.20 3.27 -0.20
N ARG A 97 -16.38 4.46 -0.76
CA ARG A 97 -17.48 4.68 -1.70
C ARG A 97 -17.35 3.77 -2.92
N GLY A 98 -16.13 3.65 -3.45
CA GLY A 98 -15.88 2.74 -4.58
C GLY A 98 -16.18 1.30 -4.23
N LEU A 99 -15.77 0.85 -3.04
CA LEU A 99 -16.07 -0.51 -2.58
C LEU A 99 -17.56 -0.73 -2.47
N ASN A 100 -18.31 0.24 -1.95
CA ASN A 100 -19.76 0.14 -1.83
C ASN A 100 -20.44 0.10 -3.19
N GLU A 101 -20.00 0.92 -4.14
CA GLU A 101 -20.52 0.88 -5.50
C GLU A 101 -20.30 -0.47 -6.17
N PHE A 102 -19.12 -1.06 -5.94
CA PHE A 102 -18.84 -2.40 -6.45
C PHE A 102 -19.78 -3.43 -5.83
N ASN A 103 -19.98 -3.38 -4.52
CA ASN A 103 -20.87 -4.31 -3.83
C ASN A 103 -22.31 -4.17 -4.30
N GLU A 104 -22.77 -2.96 -4.54
CA GLU A 104 -24.10 -2.73 -5.10
C GLU A 104 -24.24 -3.36 -6.49
N ARG A 105 -23.20 -3.25 -7.31
CA ARG A 105 -23.20 -3.85 -8.64
C ARG A 105 -23.32 -5.36 -8.55
N LEU A 106 -22.64 -5.98 -7.59
CA LEU A 106 -22.75 -7.42 -7.38
C LEU A 106 -24.16 -7.86 -7.00
N SER A 107 -24.84 -7.05 -6.17
CA SER A 107 -26.19 -7.40 -5.70
C SER A 107 -27.26 -7.24 -6.77
N ARG A 108 -26.94 -6.59 -7.88
CA ARG A 108 -27.90 -6.42 -9.00
C ARG A 108 -27.84 -7.53 -10.04
N ARG A 109 -27.10 -8.56 -9.82
CA ARG A 109 -27.01 -9.68 -10.75
C ARG A 109 -28.30 -10.45 -10.84
#